data_3528f38570ddc542df37716f6b901460
#
_entry.id   3528f38570ddc542df37716f6b901460
#
_cell.length_a   1.000
_cell.length_b   1.000
_cell.length_c   1.000
_cell.angle_alpha   90.00
_cell.angle_beta   90.00
_cell.angle_gamma   90.00
#
_symmetry.space_group_name_H-M   'P 1'
#
loop_
_entity.id
_entity.type
_entity.pdbx_description
1 polymer ?
#
loop_
_entity_poly.entity_id
_entity_poly.type
_entity_poly.pdbx_seq_one_letter_code
_entity_poly.pdbx_strand_id
1 'polypeptide(L)'
;AYRAKPSKRIYIPKPDGRMRPLGIAALEDKIVQQAARTVLECIYEQDFLGFSYGFRPGRSRHQALDALFVGVTKQKVNWIIDADIRGFFDNLSHEWLMTFLEHRIADGRMLRLLKKWLRAGVSEDGEWSPTKVGTPQGAVISPLLANVFLHYALDLWIQDWRTRQAIGEVTIVRYADDFVIGFREESD
;
A
#
# COMPACT_ATOMS: atom_id res chain seq x y z
N ALA A 1 -28.74 3.04 -8.08
CA ALA A 1 -27.62 2.34 -7.45
C ALA A 1 -26.32 3.06 -7.80
N TYR A 2 -25.38 3.21 -6.83
CA TYR A 2 -24.09 3.84 -7.07
C TYR A 2 -23.29 3.10 -8.16
N ARG A 3 -22.71 3.86 -9.09
CA ARG A 3 -21.84 3.37 -10.16
C ARG A 3 -20.54 4.15 -10.13
N ALA A 4 -19.42 3.45 -9.91
CA ALA A 4 -18.09 4.04 -9.98
C ALA A 4 -17.80 4.51 -11.40
N LYS A 5 -17.19 5.69 -11.52
CA LYS A 5 -16.78 6.28 -12.81
C LYS A 5 -15.33 5.92 -13.13
N PRO A 6 -14.94 5.78 -14.40
CA PRO A 6 -13.54 5.62 -14.77
C PRO A 6 -12.70 6.81 -14.27
N SER A 7 -11.48 6.52 -13.81
CA SER A 7 -10.54 7.57 -13.44
C SER A 7 -9.95 8.23 -14.70
N LYS A 8 -9.87 9.56 -14.72
CA LYS A 8 -9.22 10.28 -15.81
C LYS A 8 -7.71 10.12 -15.71
N ARG A 9 -7.07 9.60 -16.76
CA ARG A 9 -5.61 9.48 -16.86
C ARG A 9 -4.97 10.84 -17.12
N ILE A 10 -3.95 11.15 -16.35
CA ILE A 10 -3.02 12.26 -16.59
C ILE A 10 -1.59 11.78 -16.34
N TYR A 11 -0.62 12.50 -16.88
CA TYR A 11 0.80 12.18 -16.69
C TYR A 11 1.53 13.33 -16.01
N ILE A 12 2.36 13.00 -15.02
CA ILE A 12 3.21 13.97 -14.33
C ILE A 12 4.67 13.61 -14.59
N PRO A 13 5.54 14.59 -14.96
CA PRO A 13 6.95 14.32 -15.16
C PRO A 13 7.63 13.94 -13.82
N LYS A 14 8.48 12.92 -13.86
CA LYS A 14 9.41 12.58 -12.78
C LYS A 14 10.73 13.34 -12.94
N PRO A 15 11.53 13.47 -11.85
CA PRO A 15 12.85 14.11 -11.95
C PRO A 15 13.80 13.43 -12.94
N ASP A 16 13.62 12.13 -13.19
CA ASP A 16 14.39 11.33 -14.14
C ASP A 16 13.90 11.43 -15.61
N GLY A 17 12.95 12.32 -15.90
CA GLY A 17 12.36 12.53 -17.22
C GLY A 17 11.27 11.54 -17.62
N ARG A 18 11.03 10.48 -16.86
CA ARG A 18 9.92 9.54 -17.10
C ARG A 18 8.59 10.16 -16.70
N MET A 19 7.50 9.71 -17.30
CA MET A 19 6.16 10.14 -16.95
C MET A 19 5.52 9.20 -15.94
N ARG A 20 4.91 9.75 -14.88
CA ARG A 20 4.12 8.98 -13.90
C ARG A 20 2.65 9.09 -14.28
N PRO A 21 1.97 7.98 -14.60
CA PRO A 21 0.53 7.99 -14.83
C PRO A 21 -0.22 8.18 -13.52
N LEU A 22 -1.19 9.10 -13.49
CA LEU A 22 -2.11 9.28 -12.38
C LEU A 22 -3.55 9.08 -12.85
N GLY A 23 -4.38 8.48 -11.98
CA GLY A 23 -5.81 8.34 -12.21
C GLY A 23 -6.60 9.30 -11.32
N ILE A 24 -7.16 10.35 -11.91
CA ILE A 24 -8.03 11.29 -11.19
C ILE A 24 -9.44 10.74 -11.15
N ALA A 25 -9.89 10.33 -9.96
CA ALA A 25 -11.27 9.90 -9.75
C ALA A 25 -12.26 11.07 -9.83
N ALA A 26 -13.50 10.82 -10.23
CA ALA A 26 -14.58 11.79 -10.20
C ALA A 26 -14.82 12.30 -8.77
N LEU A 27 -15.37 13.51 -8.62
CA LEU A 27 -15.55 14.13 -7.31
C LEU A 27 -16.45 13.28 -6.40
N GLU A 28 -17.54 12.75 -6.93
CA GLU A 28 -18.46 11.89 -6.19
C GLU A 28 -17.75 10.63 -5.69
N ASP A 29 -16.90 10.03 -6.54
CA ASP A 29 -16.12 8.85 -6.14
C ASP A 29 -15.09 9.19 -5.07
N LYS A 30 -14.44 10.35 -5.13
CA LYS A 30 -13.52 10.81 -4.08
C LYS A 30 -14.22 10.92 -2.72
N ILE A 31 -15.44 11.49 -2.69
CA ILE A 31 -16.22 11.64 -1.46
C ILE A 31 -16.58 10.27 -0.88
N VAL A 32 -17.10 9.37 -1.72
CA VAL A 32 -17.50 8.02 -1.26
C VAL A 32 -16.29 7.19 -0.86
N GLN A 33 -15.17 7.29 -1.61
CA GLN A 33 -13.92 6.64 -1.25
C GLN A 33 -13.35 7.15 0.08
N GLN A 34 -13.42 8.47 0.33
CA GLN A 34 -12.96 9.03 1.60
C GLN A 34 -13.80 8.53 2.78
N ALA A 35 -15.13 8.47 2.63
CA ALA A 35 -16.01 7.94 3.66
C ALA A 35 -15.72 6.45 3.96
N ALA A 36 -15.55 5.63 2.92
CA ALA A 36 -15.18 4.23 3.07
C ALA A 36 -13.79 4.07 3.69
N ARG A 37 -12.81 4.88 3.26
CA ARG A 37 -11.47 4.90 3.80
C ARG A 37 -11.46 5.15 5.30
N THR A 38 -12.21 6.17 5.77
CA THR A 38 -12.30 6.51 7.21
C THR A 38 -12.76 5.32 8.05
N VAL A 39 -13.77 4.58 7.56
CA VAL A 39 -14.27 3.37 8.27
C VAL A 39 -13.23 2.24 8.24
N LEU A 40 -12.63 1.99 7.08
CA LEU A 40 -11.67 0.90 6.92
C LEU A 40 -10.35 1.17 7.67
N GLU A 41 -9.91 2.43 7.75
CA GLU A 41 -8.73 2.81 8.55
C GLU A 41 -8.93 2.44 10.02
N CYS A 42 -10.10 2.66 10.61
CA CYS A 42 -10.37 2.27 11.99
C CYS A 42 -10.24 0.76 12.22
N ILE A 43 -10.52 -0.05 11.20
CA ILE A 43 -10.40 -1.52 11.25
C ILE A 43 -8.94 -1.94 11.11
N TYR A 44 -8.27 -1.51 10.04
CA TYR A 44 -6.94 -1.99 9.67
C TYR A 44 -5.81 -1.40 10.51
N GLU A 45 -5.99 -0.22 11.11
CA GLU A 45 -5.00 0.35 12.05
C GLU A 45 -4.81 -0.53 13.30
N GLN A 46 -5.77 -1.40 13.63
CA GLN A 46 -5.62 -2.40 14.70
C GLN A 46 -4.68 -3.54 14.31
N ASP A 47 -4.56 -3.82 13.01
CA ASP A 47 -3.81 -4.96 12.50
C ASP A 47 -2.40 -4.55 12.01
N PHE A 48 -2.25 -3.36 11.45
CA PHE A 48 -0.98 -2.91 10.86
C PHE A 48 0.18 -2.89 11.85
N LEU A 49 1.30 -3.48 11.45
CA LEU A 49 2.48 -3.60 12.28
C LEU A 49 3.19 -2.25 12.52
N GLY A 50 3.91 -2.17 13.63
CA GLY A 50 4.55 -0.93 14.10
C GLY A 50 5.61 -0.37 13.15
N PHE A 51 6.24 -1.20 12.32
CA PHE A 51 7.27 -0.82 11.37
C PHE A 51 6.73 -0.31 10.01
N SER A 52 5.42 -0.35 9.79
CA SER A 52 4.76 0.22 8.61
C SER A 52 4.32 1.66 8.88
N TYR A 53 4.76 2.62 8.06
CA TYR A 53 4.55 4.06 8.29
C TYR A 53 3.76 4.75 7.19
N GLY A 54 3.99 4.42 5.91
CA GLY A 54 3.42 5.15 4.79
C GLY A 54 1.89 5.14 4.75
N PHE A 55 1.28 6.30 4.44
CA PHE A 55 -0.17 6.49 4.26
C PHE A 55 -1.06 6.18 5.47
N ARG A 56 -0.50 6.03 6.65
CA ARG A 56 -1.23 5.72 7.89
C ARG A 56 -1.52 6.99 8.70
N PRO A 57 -2.69 7.08 9.37
CA PRO A 57 -3.00 8.17 10.28
C PRO A 57 -1.98 8.27 11.42
N GLY A 58 -1.55 9.50 11.75
CA GLY A 58 -0.60 9.73 12.83
C GLY A 58 0.83 9.22 12.60
N ARG A 59 1.12 8.68 11.40
CA ARG A 59 2.44 8.23 10.98
C ARG A 59 3.02 9.17 9.93
N SER A 60 4.31 9.44 10.02
CA SER A 60 5.02 10.34 9.10
C SER A 60 6.32 9.73 8.57
N ARG A 61 6.82 10.31 7.47
CA ARG A 61 8.14 9.95 6.93
C ARG A 61 9.28 10.22 7.93
N HIS A 62 9.17 11.28 8.75
CA HIS A 62 10.17 11.59 9.76
C HIS A 62 10.24 10.51 10.83
N GLN A 63 9.09 10.02 11.29
CA GLN A 63 9.04 8.91 12.25
C GLN A 63 9.62 7.62 11.67
N ALA A 64 9.43 7.35 10.36
CA ALA A 64 10.05 6.22 9.69
C ALA A 64 11.58 6.37 9.66
N LEU A 65 12.09 7.56 9.32
CA LEU A 65 13.53 7.87 9.33
C LEU A 65 14.12 7.80 10.73
N ASP A 66 13.42 8.31 11.75
CA ASP A 66 13.85 8.22 13.15
C ASP A 66 13.94 6.77 13.61
N ALA A 67 12.94 5.94 13.26
CA ALA A 67 12.96 4.52 13.57
C ALA A 67 14.11 3.79 12.88
N LEU A 68 14.38 4.11 11.62
CA LEU A 68 15.53 3.57 10.88
C LEU A 68 16.85 4.00 11.53
N PHE A 69 17.00 5.29 11.84
CA PHE A 69 18.19 5.82 12.51
C PHE A 69 18.46 5.11 13.85
N VAL A 70 17.42 4.97 14.69
CA VAL A 70 17.53 4.27 15.97
C VAL A 70 17.90 2.79 15.75
N GLY A 71 17.24 2.12 14.81
CA GLY A 71 17.53 0.72 14.47
C GLY A 71 18.99 0.53 14.05
N VAL A 72 19.45 1.31 13.08
CA VAL A 72 20.84 1.20 12.57
C VAL A 72 21.87 1.54 13.63
N THR A 73 21.64 2.57 14.47
CA THR A 73 22.64 3.04 15.44
C THR A 73 22.62 2.27 16.77
N LYS A 74 21.50 1.70 17.17
CA LYS A 74 21.34 1.05 18.49
C LYS A 74 21.32 -0.48 18.43
N GLN A 75 20.92 -1.10 17.30
CA GLN A 75 20.73 -2.55 17.18
C GLN A 75 21.87 -3.28 16.47
N LYS A 76 23.08 -2.68 16.39
CA LYS A 76 24.28 -3.30 15.80
C LYS A 76 24.02 -3.87 14.39
N VAL A 77 23.31 -3.11 13.55
CA VAL A 77 23.08 -3.47 12.15
C VAL A 77 24.40 -3.42 11.38
N ASN A 78 24.77 -4.52 10.74
CA ASN A 78 25.98 -4.64 9.91
C ASN A 78 25.63 -4.70 8.42
N TRP A 79 24.44 -5.20 8.08
CA TRP A 79 23.99 -5.41 6.71
C TRP A 79 22.66 -4.71 6.49
N ILE A 80 22.49 -4.07 5.33
CA ILE A 80 21.26 -3.33 5.00
C ILE A 80 20.81 -3.75 3.60
N ILE A 81 19.53 -4.10 3.50
CA ILE A 81 18.79 -4.22 2.25
C ILE A 81 17.88 -3.01 2.13
N ASP A 82 18.04 -2.24 1.05
CA ASP A 82 17.15 -1.17 0.63
C ASP A 82 16.39 -1.66 -0.62
N ALA A 83 15.07 -1.74 -0.55
CA ALA A 83 14.25 -2.34 -1.58
C ALA A 83 12.98 -1.54 -1.87
N ASP A 84 12.61 -1.51 -3.15
CA ASP A 84 11.39 -0.93 -3.71
C ASP A 84 10.65 -1.96 -4.55
N ILE A 85 9.34 -2.06 -4.39
CA ILE A 85 8.52 -2.99 -5.19
C ILE A 85 8.19 -2.33 -6.53
N ARG A 86 8.90 -2.75 -7.57
CA ARG A 86 8.77 -2.17 -8.90
C ARG A 86 7.33 -2.24 -9.43
N GLY A 87 6.76 -1.07 -9.70
CA GLY A 87 5.42 -0.96 -10.29
C GLY A 87 4.31 -1.52 -9.41
N PHE A 88 4.45 -1.47 -8.10
CA PHE A 88 3.53 -2.08 -7.13
C PHE A 88 2.07 -1.73 -7.40
N PHE A 89 1.75 -0.42 -7.51
CA PHE A 89 0.38 0.04 -7.74
C PHE A 89 -0.21 -0.43 -9.07
N ASP A 90 0.61 -0.63 -10.09
CA ASP A 90 0.18 -1.04 -11.44
C ASP A 90 0.00 -2.56 -11.53
N ASN A 91 0.64 -3.34 -10.65
CA ASN A 91 0.65 -4.81 -10.67
C ASN A 91 -0.11 -5.47 -9.51
N LEU A 92 -0.74 -4.68 -8.64
CA LEU A 92 -1.48 -5.21 -7.49
C LEU A 92 -2.62 -6.11 -7.94
N SER A 93 -2.59 -7.40 -7.54
CA SER A 93 -3.62 -8.37 -7.88
C SER A 93 -4.96 -8.05 -7.21
N HIS A 94 -6.02 -7.84 -8.00
CA HIS A 94 -7.37 -7.62 -7.49
C HIS A 94 -7.91 -8.86 -6.75
N GLU A 95 -7.58 -10.05 -7.20
CA GLU A 95 -8.02 -11.31 -6.60
C GLU A 95 -7.46 -11.45 -5.18
N TRP A 96 -6.13 -11.36 -5.03
CA TRP A 96 -5.49 -11.42 -3.72
C TRP A 96 -5.92 -10.28 -2.81
N LEU A 97 -6.04 -9.05 -3.33
CA LEU A 97 -6.52 -7.93 -2.53
C LEU A 97 -7.94 -8.20 -2.00
N MET A 98 -8.84 -8.72 -2.83
CA MET A 98 -10.20 -9.05 -2.37
C MET A 98 -10.20 -10.15 -1.33
N THR A 99 -9.37 -11.19 -1.49
CA THR A 99 -9.19 -12.25 -0.49
C THR A 99 -8.71 -11.67 0.85
N PHE A 100 -7.73 -10.78 0.84
CA PHE A 100 -7.24 -10.12 2.06
C PHE A 100 -8.30 -9.22 2.71
N LEU A 101 -9.08 -8.50 1.90
CA LEU A 101 -10.18 -7.67 2.41
C LEU A 101 -11.30 -8.53 3.04
N GLU A 102 -11.66 -9.65 2.44
CA GLU A 102 -12.68 -10.59 2.93
C GLU A 102 -12.29 -11.25 4.25
N HIS A 103 -10.98 -11.32 4.54
CA HIS A 103 -10.49 -11.83 5.83
C HIS A 103 -10.95 -10.98 7.03
N ARG A 104 -11.13 -9.67 6.85
CA ARG A 104 -11.53 -8.73 7.92
C ARG A 104 -12.90 -8.10 7.72
N ILE A 105 -13.41 -8.05 6.51
CA ILE A 105 -14.65 -7.37 6.16
C ILE A 105 -15.71 -8.41 5.80
N ALA A 106 -16.72 -8.57 6.65
CA ALA A 106 -17.86 -9.45 6.39
C ALA A 106 -18.98 -8.75 5.61
N ASP A 107 -19.05 -7.40 5.58
CA ASP A 107 -20.10 -6.67 4.87
C ASP A 107 -19.91 -6.77 3.36
N GLY A 108 -20.72 -7.62 2.71
CA GLY A 108 -20.71 -7.79 1.25
C GLY A 108 -21.06 -6.52 0.46
N ARG A 109 -21.67 -5.49 1.06
CA ARG A 109 -21.92 -4.20 0.41
C ARG A 109 -20.64 -3.40 0.29
N MET A 110 -19.83 -3.37 1.37
CA MET A 110 -18.51 -2.75 1.36
C MET A 110 -17.57 -3.44 0.36
N LEU A 111 -17.50 -4.76 0.37
CA LEU A 111 -16.69 -5.54 -0.59
C LEU A 111 -17.13 -5.29 -2.05
N ARG A 112 -18.43 -5.24 -2.33
CA ARG A 112 -18.92 -4.90 -3.67
C ARG A 112 -18.56 -3.47 -4.08
N LEU A 113 -18.52 -2.52 -3.14
CA LEU A 113 -18.14 -1.13 -3.40
C LEU A 113 -16.65 -1.06 -3.78
N LEU A 114 -15.77 -1.69 -3.01
CA LEU A 114 -14.33 -1.78 -3.30
C LEU A 114 -14.08 -2.42 -4.67
N LYS A 115 -14.75 -3.53 -4.96
CA LYS A 115 -14.66 -4.20 -6.26
C LYS A 115 -15.10 -3.32 -7.43
N LYS A 116 -16.10 -2.44 -7.24
CA LYS A 116 -16.52 -1.48 -8.26
C LYS A 116 -15.42 -0.47 -8.58
N TRP A 117 -14.72 0.06 -7.57
CA TRP A 117 -13.63 1.01 -7.79
C TRP A 117 -12.42 0.36 -8.48
N LEU A 118 -12.05 -0.84 -8.07
CA LEU A 118 -10.97 -1.60 -8.71
C LEU A 118 -11.24 -1.87 -10.20
N ARG A 119 -12.52 -2.04 -10.58
CA ARG A 119 -12.96 -2.38 -11.94
C ARG A 119 -13.48 -1.18 -12.73
N ALA A 120 -13.50 0.02 -12.18
CA ALA A 120 -14.06 1.20 -12.83
C ALA A 120 -13.37 1.54 -14.16
N GLY A 121 -12.10 1.15 -14.28
CA GLY A 121 -11.30 1.43 -15.46
C GLY A 121 -10.67 2.83 -15.45
N VAL A 122 -10.01 3.13 -16.54
CA VAL A 122 -9.36 4.41 -16.79
C VAL A 122 -9.89 5.00 -18.09
N SER A 123 -10.09 6.30 -18.11
CA SER A 123 -10.39 7.06 -19.34
C SER A 123 -9.20 7.92 -19.71
N GLU A 124 -8.69 7.76 -20.92
CA GLU A 124 -7.57 8.50 -21.50
C GLU A 124 -7.99 9.00 -22.86
N ASP A 125 -7.89 10.31 -23.09
CA ASP A 125 -8.30 11.00 -24.33
C ASP A 125 -9.73 10.66 -24.81
N GLY A 126 -10.63 10.38 -23.87
CA GLY A 126 -12.03 10.03 -24.16
C GLY A 126 -12.25 8.51 -24.35
N GLU A 127 -11.21 7.73 -24.52
CA GLU A 127 -11.30 6.27 -24.60
C GLU A 127 -11.29 5.62 -23.22
N TRP A 128 -12.14 4.60 -23.04
CA TRP A 128 -12.20 3.82 -21.81
C TRP A 128 -11.41 2.53 -21.94
N SER A 129 -10.61 2.22 -20.93
CA SER A 129 -9.92 0.92 -20.81
C SER A 129 -10.22 0.26 -19.46
N PRO A 130 -10.42 -1.07 -19.42
CA PRO A 130 -10.65 -1.79 -18.17
C PRO A 130 -9.37 -1.90 -17.35
N THR A 131 -9.49 -1.78 -16.02
CA THR A 131 -8.40 -2.11 -15.09
C THR A 131 -8.57 -3.57 -14.65
N LYS A 132 -7.66 -4.46 -15.08
CA LYS A 132 -7.67 -5.89 -14.71
C LYS A 132 -6.78 -6.17 -13.50
N VAL A 133 -5.74 -5.41 -13.34
CA VAL A 133 -4.78 -5.45 -12.24
C VAL A 133 -4.41 -4.02 -11.84
N GLY A 134 -3.86 -3.86 -10.66
CA GLY A 134 -3.43 -2.56 -10.16
C GLY A 134 -4.58 -1.72 -9.57
N THR A 135 -4.19 -0.63 -8.95
CA THR A 135 -5.10 0.39 -8.42
C THR A 135 -4.67 1.76 -8.94
N PRO A 136 -5.62 2.62 -9.36
CA PRO A 136 -5.25 3.92 -9.93
C PRO A 136 -4.41 4.73 -8.96
N GLN A 137 -3.18 5.08 -9.35
CA GLN A 137 -2.37 6.03 -8.59
C GLN A 137 -3.09 7.38 -8.55
N GLY A 138 -3.43 7.86 -7.34
CA GLY A 138 -4.20 9.10 -7.15
C GLY A 138 -5.66 8.90 -6.73
N ALA A 139 -6.19 7.67 -6.69
CA ALA A 139 -7.47 7.41 -6.04
C ALA A 139 -7.34 7.48 -4.51
N VAL A 140 -8.35 8.02 -3.84
CA VAL A 140 -8.31 8.29 -2.39
C VAL A 140 -8.17 7.02 -1.55
N ILE A 141 -8.76 5.92 -2.00
CA ILE A 141 -8.73 4.64 -1.28
C ILE A 141 -7.45 3.81 -1.56
N SER A 142 -6.75 4.06 -2.68
CA SER A 142 -5.63 3.23 -3.14
C SER A 142 -4.49 3.11 -2.13
N PRO A 143 -4.08 4.16 -1.39
CA PRO A 143 -3.03 4.03 -0.37
C PRO A 143 -3.38 3.07 0.77
N LEU A 144 -4.63 3.05 1.21
CA LEU A 144 -5.09 2.11 2.23
C LEU A 144 -5.10 0.67 1.68
N LEU A 145 -5.63 0.48 0.47
CA LEU A 145 -5.66 -0.84 -0.17
C LEU A 145 -4.25 -1.40 -0.41
N ALA A 146 -3.30 -0.53 -0.75
CA ALA A 146 -1.88 -0.86 -0.86
C ALA A 146 -1.32 -1.37 0.48
N ASN A 147 -1.59 -0.66 1.58
CA ASN A 147 -1.17 -1.09 2.91
C ASN A 147 -1.82 -2.40 3.35
N VAL A 148 -3.11 -2.61 3.06
CA VAL A 148 -3.78 -3.89 3.33
C VAL A 148 -3.10 -5.02 2.56
N PHE A 149 -2.82 -4.82 1.27
CA PHE A 149 -2.14 -5.83 0.46
C PHE A 149 -0.76 -6.18 1.03
N LEU A 150 0.07 -5.16 1.31
CA LEU A 150 1.41 -5.36 1.84
C LEU A 150 1.42 -5.93 3.25
N HIS A 151 0.43 -5.62 4.08
CA HIS A 151 0.30 -6.22 5.40
C HIS A 151 0.22 -7.75 5.31
N TYR A 152 -0.67 -8.28 4.46
CA TYR A 152 -0.84 -9.73 4.32
C TYR A 152 0.25 -10.39 3.49
N ALA A 153 0.71 -9.74 2.42
CA ALA A 153 1.68 -10.34 1.50
C ALA A 153 3.14 -10.23 1.98
N LEU A 154 3.48 -9.21 2.76
CA LEU A 154 4.85 -8.90 3.13
C LEU A 154 5.04 -8.76 4.66
N ASP A 155 4.28 -7.87 5.31
CA ASP A 155 4.55 -7.50 6.72
C ASP A 155 4.41 -8.70 7.66
N LEU A 156 3.35 -9.50 7.54
CA LEU A 156 3.14 -10.68 8.37
C LEU A 156 4.20 -11.75 8.12
N TRP A 157 4.60 -11.94 6.86
CA TRP A 157 5.66 -12.89 6.52
C TRP A 157 7.00 -12.46 7.13
N ILE A 158 7.40 -11.20 6.96
CA ILE A 158 8.66 -10.68 7.54
C ILE A 158 8.61 -10.76 9.06
N GLN A 159 7.48 -10.43 9.68
CA GLN A 159 7.31 -10.51 11.14
C GLN A 159 7.47 -11.94 11.64
N ASP A 160 6.86 -12.91 10.96
CA ASP A 160 6.98 -14.33 11.33
C ASP A 160 8.43 -14.82 11.14
N TRP A 161 9.03 -14.49 9.99
CA TRP A 161 10.42 -14.86 9.70
C TRP A 161 11.40 -14.28 10.73
N ARG A 162 11.34 -12.98 11.03
CA ARG A 162 12.27 -12.36 11.99
C ARG A 162 12.12 -12.88 13.42
N THR A 163 10.94 -13.38 13.79
CA THR A 163 10.70 -13.89 15.14
C THR A 163 11.04 -15.37 15.30
N ARG A 164 11.03 -16.15 14.21
CA ARG A 164 11.20 -17.60 14.26
C ARG A 164 12.48 -18.12 13.62
N GLN A 165 13.04 -17.39 12.66
CA GLN A 165 14.13 -17.88 11.82
C GLN A 165 15.37 -17.02 11.88
N ALA A 166 15.24 -15.69 12.03
CA ALA A 166 16.39 -14.81 12.13
C ALA A 166 17.26 -15.16 13.35
N ILE A 167 18.57 -15.23 13.13
CA ILE A 167 19.58 -15.56 14.16
C ILE A 167 19.92 -14.29 14.96
N GLY A 168 20.06 -13.15 14.27
CA GLY A 168 20.36 -11.86 14.86
C GLY A 168 19.16 -10.94 15.04
N GLU A 169 19.43 -9.75 15.56
CA GLU A 169 18.41 -8.69 15.60
C GLU A 169 18.17 -8.15 14.20
N VAL A 170 16.89 -8.00 13.83
CA VAL A 170 16.44 -7.49 12.54
C VAL A 170 15.61 -6.22 12.73
N THR A 171 16.08 -5.13 12.16
CA THR A 171 15.36 -3.85 12.06
C THR A 171 14.59 -3.79 10.75
N ILE A 172 13.31 -3.40 10.79
CA ILE A 172 12.47 -3.24 9.59
C ILE A 172 11.79 -1.89 9.65
N VAL A 173 11.83 -1.16 8.53
CA VAL A 173 11.06 0.07 8.34
C VAL A 173 10.48 0.04 6.93
N ARG A 174 9.15 0.15 6.82
CA ARG A 174 8.43 0.23 5.54
C ARG A 174 7.67 1.54 5.41
N TYR A 175 7.85 2.21 4.30
CA TYR A 175 7.09 3.40 3.93
C TYR A 175 6.40 3.18 2.57
N ALA A 176 5.14 2.80 2.58
CA ALA A 176 4.39 2.32 1.40
C ALA A 176 5.05 1.07 0.77
N ASP A 177 5.48 1.15 -0.48
CA ASP A 177 6.16 0.12 -1.25
C ASP A 177 7.70 0.13 -1.07
N ASP A 178 8.25 1.20 -0.49
CA ASP A 178 9.67 1.29 -0.11
C ASP A 178 9.89 0.64 1.27
N PHE A 179 10.93 -0.17 1.43
CA PHE A 179 11.29 -0.71 2.73
C PHE A 179 12.79 -0.95 2.89
N VAL A 180 13.24 -0.81 4.13
CA VAL A 180 14.62 -1.06 4.53
C VAL A 180 14.63 -2.15 5.60
N ILE A 181 15.49 -3.14 5.43
CA ILE A 181 15.75 -4.19 6.43
C ILE A 181 17.22 -4.14 6.82
N GLY A 182 17.47 -4.02 8.12
CA GLY A 182 18.80 -4.07 8.68
C GLY A 182 19.01 -5.36 9.45
N PHE A 183 20.14 -6.04 9.21
CA PHE A 183 20.52 -7.31 9.80
C PHE A 183 21.80 -7.16 10.64
N ARG A 184 21.88 -7.94 11.68
CA ARG A 184 23.12 -8.10 12.44
C ARG A 184 24.04 -9.12 11.81
N GLU A 185 23.50 -10.26 11.39
CA GLU A 185 24.23 -11.39 10.81
C GLU A 185 24.07 -11.40 9.27
N GLU A 186 25.15 -11.73 8.56
CA GLU A 186 25.15 -11.83 7.09
C GLU A 186 24.31 -12.98 6.58
N SER A 187 24.12 -14.00 7.39
CA SER A 187 23.36 -15.22 7.04
C SER A 187 21.84 -15.04 7.12
N ASP A 188 21.36 -13.96 7.72
CA ASP A 188 19.94 -13.63 7.81
C ASP A 188 19.45 -12.90 6.54
#